data_443e7732d6fea8c591d6241974b96c00
#
_entry.id   443e7732d6fea8c591d6241974b96c00
#
_cell.length_a   1.000
_cell.length_b   1.000
_cell.length_c   1.000
_cell.angle_alpha   90.00
_cell.angle_beta   90.00
_cell.angle_gamma   90.00
#
_symmetry.space_group_name_H-M   'P 1'
#
loop_
_entity.id
_entity.type
_entity.pdbx_description
1 polymer ?
#
loop_
_entity_poly.entity_id
_entity_poly.type
_entity_poly.pdbx_seq_one_letter_code
_entity_poly.pdbx_strand_id
1 'polypeptide(L)'
;MLPVLISETNESELIIQDLALRLGLDLLMRGEEEKELQLADDQYYLVRGKKKSHLQIGLKGKQKPILCNFTDWSNNKKKSNLLRCMKGLPSDCSVVDATAGFGRDALELATVSDSVVLIERVPWLHYLLQDGIKNSTEEYVLSLVSKFELIQSDARDF
;
A
#
# COMPACT_ATOMS: atom_id res chain seq x y z
N MET A 1 -10.10 4.42 -14.05
CA MET A 1 -9.97 3.01 -14.49
C MET A 1 -9.48 2.21 -13.30
N LEU A 2 -10.13 1.09 -12.96
CA LEU A 2 -9.71 0.20 -11.88
C LEU A 2 -8.51 -0.64 -12.35
N PRO A 3 -7.57 -0.99 -11.47
CA PRO A 3 -6.51 -1.93 -11.81
C PRO A 3 -7.06 -3.35 -12.02
N VAL A 4 -6.36 -4.17 -12.78
CA VAL A 4 -6.63 -5.60 -12.92
C VAL A 4 -5.73 -6.35 -11.92
N LEU A 5 -6.27 -7.35 -11.23
CA LEU A 5 -5.46 -8.22 -10.38
C LEU A 5 -4.83 -9.32 -11.23
N ILE A 6 -3.51 -9.48 -11.14
CA ILE A 6 -2.76 -10.51 -11.86
C ILE A 6 -2.22 -11.53 -10.87
N SER A 7 -2.49 -12.79 -11.10
CA SER A 7 -1.85 -13.89 -10.38
C SER A 7 -0.62 -14.38 -11.14
N GLU A 8 0.56 -14.23 -10.55
CA GLU A 8 1.83 -14.81 -11.02
C GLU A 8 2.32 -15.96 -10.14
N THR A 9 1.56 -16.33 -9.11
CA THR A 9 1.97 -17.32 -8.11
C THR A 9 1.14 -18.60 -8.24
N ASN A 10 1.68 -19.72 -7.75
CA ASN A 10 0.94 -20.97 -7.52
C ASN A 10 0.02 -20.87 -6.28
N GLU A 11 -0.44 -19.67 -5.92
CA GLU A 11 -1.49 -19.51 -4.93
C GLU A 11 -2.74 -20.24 -5.41
N SER A 12 -3.47 -20.83 -4.49
CA SER A 12 -4.75 -21.47 -4.81
C SER A 12 -5.64 -20.47 -5.58
N GLU A 13 -6.14 -20.89 -6.73
CA GLU A 13 -7.02 -20.08 -7.58
C GLU A 13 -8.18 -19.47 -6.79
N LEU A 14 -8.73 -20.23 -5.82
CA LEU A 14 -9.79 -19.77 -4.92
C LEU A 14 -9.39 -18.56 -4.06
N ILE A 15 -8.15 -18.52 -3.57
CA ILE A 15 -7.66 -17.40 -2.74
C ILE A 15 -7.55 -16.12 -3.57
N ILE A 16 -7.06 -16.22 -4.80
CA ILE A 16 -6.92 -15.07 -5.69
C ILE A 16 -8.28 -14.59 -6.18
N GLN A 17 -9.22 -15.50 -6.48
CA GLN A 17 -10.59 -15.15 -6.86
C GLN A 17 -11.31 -14.43 -5.71
N ASP A 18 -11.20 -14.91 -4.48
CA ASP A 18 -11.77 -14.26 -3.30
C ASP A 18 -11.17 -12.85 -3.10
N LEU A 19 -9.85 -12.71 -3.30
CA LEU A 19 -9.18 -11.42 -3.22
C LEU A 19 -9.71 -10.45 -4.30
N ALA A 20 -9.81 -10.88 -5.55
CA ALA A 20 -10.33 -10.06 -6.64
C ALA A 20 -11.76 -9.59 -6.34
N LEU A 21 -12.61 -10.48 -5.86
CA LEU A 21 -13.98 -10.17 -5.48
C LEU A 21 -14.04 -9.13 -4.35
N ARG A 22 -13.27 -9.31 -3.29
CA ARG A 22 -13.21 -8.37 -2.15
C ARG A 22 -12.69 -7.00 -2.56
N LEU A 23 -11.75 -6.94 -3.49
CA LEU A 23 -11.19 -5.67 -3.99
C LEU A 23 -12.04 -5.03 -5.09
N GLY A 24 -13.06 -5.73 -5.62
CA GLY A 24 -13.87 -5.28 -6.74
C GLY A 24 -13.07 -5.14 -8.03
N LEU A 25 -12.13 -6.07 -8.28
CA LEU A 25 -11.21 -6.04 -9.41
C LEU A 25 -11.44 -7.21 -10.37
N ASP A 26 -11.21 -6.97 -11.65
CA ASP A 26 -11.11 -8.06 -12.62
C ASP A 26 -9.85 -8.88 -12.36
N LEU A 27 -9.95 -10.21 -12.47
CA LEU A 27 -8.84 -11.14 -12.32
C LEU A 27 -8.32 -11.59 -13.68
N LEU A 28 -7.02 -11.46 -13.87
CA LEU A 28 -6.30 -12.02 -15.00
C LEU A 28 -5.34 -13.11 -14.50
N MET A 29 -5.61 -14.36 -14.89
CA MET A 29 -4.72 -15.48 -14.62
C MET A 29 -3.63 -15.54 -15.69
N ARG A 30 -2.36 -15.51 -15.28
CA ARG A 30 -1.25 -15.69 -16.20
C ARG A 30 -1.01 -17.18 -16.43
N GLY A 31 -1.22 -17.65 -17.65
CA GLY A 31 -0.83 -19.00 -18.07
C GLY A 31 0.69 -19.19 -18.02
N GLU A 32 1.14 -20.44 -17.79
CA GLU A 32 2.59 -20.75 -17.73
C GLU A 32 3.35 -20.44 -19.04
N GLU A 33 2.66 -20.41 -20.18
CA GLU A 33 3.23 -20.17 -21.52
C GLU A 33 3.11 -18.72 -21.99
N GLU A 34 2.31 -17.88 -21.34
CA GLU A 34 2.12 -16.49 -21.74
C GLU A 34 3.26 -15.60 -21.23
N LYS A 35 4.20 -15.25 -22.11
CA LYS A 35 5.30 -14.33 -21.80
C LYS A 35 4.87 -12.87 -21.68
N GLU A 36 3.76 -12.48 -22.30
CA GLU A 36 3.22 -11.13 -22.28
C GLU A 36 1.80 -11.11 -21.73
N LEU A 37 1.56 -10.23 -20.73
CA LEU A 37 0.23 -9.98 -20.21
C LEU A 37 -0.59 -9.22 -21.25
N GLN A 38 -1.77 -9.75 -21.61
CA GLN A 38 -2.71 -9.10 -22.52
C GLN A 38 -3.47 -7.95 -21.80
N LEU A 39 -2.71 -6.99 -21.31
CA LEU A 39 -3.27 -5.76 -20.73
C LEU A 39 -3.43 -4.71 -21.83
N ALA A 40 -4.47 -3.90 -21.74
CA ALA A 40 -4.60 -2.71 -22.55
C ALA A 40 -3.45 -1.72 -22.27
N ASP A 41 -3.10 -0.90 -23.25
CA ASP A 41 -2.12 0.16 -23.02
C ASP A 41 -2.63 1.13 -21.95
N ASP A 42 -1.71 1.59 -21.10
CA ASP A 42 -2.02 2.42 -19.92
C ASP A 42 -2.97 1.75 -18.88
N GLN A 43 -3.10 0.42 -18.89
CA GLN A 43 -3.82 -0.33 -17.86
C GLN A 43 -2.99 -0.44 -16.58
N TYR A 44 -3.61 -0.05 -15.45
CA TYR A 44 -3.05 -0.35 -14.12
C TYR A 44 -3.28 -1.82 -13.76
N TYR A 45 -2.31 -2.40 -13.05
CA TYR A 45 -2.43 -3.78 -12.57
C TYR A 45 -1.84 -3.95 -11.17
N LEU A 46 -2.43 -4.84 -10.40
CA LEU A 46 -1.89 -5.33 -9.13
C LEU A 46 -1.30 -6.71 -9.36
N VAL A 47 -0.11 -6.96 -8.82
CA VAL A 47 0.57 -8.24 -8.95
C VAL A 47 1.31 -8.59 -7.66
N ARG A 48 1.27 -9.86 -7.28
CA ARG A 48 2.11 -10.41 -6.23
C ARG A 48 3.27 -11.16 -6.87
N GLY A 49 4.47 -10.63 -6.75
CA GLY A 49 5.66 -11.21 -7.40
C GLY A 49 6.08 -12.55 -6.78
N LYS A 50 6.53 -13.50 -7.61
CA LYS A 50 6.95 -14.87 -7.21
C LYS A 50 8.02 -14.92 -6.11
N LYS A 51 8.91 -13.93 -6.05
CA LYS A 51 10.02 -13.86 -5.09
C LYS A 51 9.77 -12.93 -3.92
N LYS A 52 8.70 -12.13 -3.96
CA LYS A 52 8.34 -11.16 -2.95
C LYS A 52 6.88 -11.35 -2.63
N SER A 53 6.58 -11.69 -1.41
CA SER A 53 5.19 -11.81 -0.91
C SER A 53 4.41 -10.49 -0.98
N HIS A 54 5.06 -9.40 -1.37
CA HIS A 54 4.48 -8.06 -1.42
C HIS A 54 3.59 -7.85 -2.64
N LEU A 55 2.43 -7.28 -2.40
CA LEU A 55 1.59 -6.75 -3.45
C LEU A 55 2.22 -5.49 -4.06
N GLN A 56 2.15 -5.38 -5.38
CA GLN A 56 2.73 -4.28 -6.14
C GLN A 56 1.70 -3.74 -7.12
N ILE A 57 1.73 -2.43 -7.38
CA ILE A 57 0.95 -1.81 -8.45
C ILE A 57 1.86 -1.35 -9.57
N GLY A 58 1.51 -1.65 -10.80
CA GLY A 58 2.20 -1.21 -12.00
C GLY A 58 1.28 -0.58 -13.02
N LEU A 59 1.89 0.06 -13.99
CA LEU A 59 1.24 0.60 -15.18
C LEU A 59 1.92 0.00 -16.40
N LYS A 60 1.15 -0.63 -17.29
CA LYS A 60 1.70 -1.29 -18.47
C LYS A 60 2.54 -0.32 -19.30
N GLY A 61 3.73 -0.75 -19.67
CA GLY A 61 4.63 -0.02 -20.60
C GLY A 61 5.35 1.20 -20.00
N LYS A 62 5.17 1.54 -18.71
CA LYS A 62 5.71 2.79 -18.15
C LYS A 62 6.84 2.57 -17.15
N GLN A 63 6.56 2.02 -16.00
CA GLN A 63 7.52 1.98 -14.89
C GLN A 63 7.55 0.62 -14.21
N LYS A 64 8.61 0.37 -13.44
CA LYS A 64 8.64 -0.79 -12.54
C LYS A 64 7.47 -0.68 -11.55
N PRO A 65 6.82 -1.81 -11.22
CA PRO A 65 5.79 -1.82 -10.21
C PRO A 65 6.25 -1.23 -8.89
N ILE A 66 5.36 -0.50 -8.24
CA ILE A 66 5.59 0.17 -6.96
C ILE A 66 4.92 -0.64 -5.85
N LEU A 67 5.54 -0.71 -4.70
CA LEU A 67 4.99 -1.32 -3.49
C LEU A 67 5.08 -0.34 -2.32
N CYS A 68 4.32 -0.56 -1.27
CA CYS A 68 4.49 0.16 -0.02
C CYS A 68 5.75 -0.40 0.68
N ASN A 69 6.86 0.33 0.58
CA ASN A 69 8.14 -0.06 1.17
C ASN A 69 8.56 0.94 2.23
N PHE A 70 8.12 0.71 3.45
CA PHE A 70 8.40 1.59 4.58
C PHE A 70 9.89 1.65 4.94
N THR A 71 10.64 0.57 4.70
CA THR A 71 12.09 0.53 4.90
C THR A 71 12.82 1.52 3.99
N ASP A 72 12.51 1.50 2.69
CA ASP A 72 13.15 2.42 1.75
C ASP A 72 12.78 3.89 2.06
N TRP A 73 11.55 4.13 2.52
CA TRP A 73 11.09 5.47 2.85
C TRP A 73 11.68 5.97 4.17
N SER A 74 11.85 5.12 5.19
CA SER A 74 12.47 5.48 6.47
C SER A 74 13.92 5.92 6.30
N ASN A 75 14.62 5.38 5.29
CA ASN A 75 15.99 5.73 4.96
C ASN A 75 16.13 7.08 4.22
N ASN A 76 15.02 7.66 3.75
CA ASN A 76 15.04 8.92 3.01
C ASN A 76 14.95 10.12 3.95
N LYS A 77 16.10 10.61 4.40
CA LYS A 77 16.24 11.70 5.41
C LYS A 77 15.87 13.12 4.91
N LYS A 78 15.14 13.27 3.81
CA LYS A 78 14.70 14.61 3.38
C LYS A 78 13.72 15.18 4.41
N LYS A 79 14.03 16.36 4.95
CA LYS A 79 13.11 17.09 5.85
C LYS A 79 11.83 17.42 5.11
N SER A 80 10.73 16.86 5.54
CA SER A 80 9.41 17.07 4.99
C SER A 80 8.81 18.40 5.49
N ASN A 81 8.05 19.06 4.62
CA ASN A 81 7.25 20.21 5.05
C ASN A 81 6.12 19.79 6.01
N LEU A 82 5.66 18.55 5.90
CA LEU A 82 4.67 17.97 6.81
C LEU A 82 5.14 18.02 8.27
N LEU A 83 6.36 17.57 8.55
CA LEU A 83 6.93 17.63 9.91
C LEU A 83 7.11 19.06 10.43
N ARG A 84 7.26 20.04 9.54
CA ARG A 84 7.27 21.46 9.95
C ARG A 84 5.91 21.92 10.47
N CYS A 85 4.82 21.45 9.87
CA CYS A 85 3.46 21.77 10.32
C CYS A 85 3.15 21.14 11.70
N MET A 86 3.80 20.01 12.01
CA MET A 86 3.65 19.33 13.31
C MET A 86 4.47 19.95 14.43
N LYS A 87 5.32 20.94 14.12
CA LYS A 87 6.20 21.56 15.11
C LYS A 87 5.40 22.31 16.18
N GLY A 88 5.63 21.97 17.43
CA GLY A 88 4.96 22.59 18.59
C GLY A 88 3.72 21.83 19.06
N LEU A 89 3.33 20.75 18.40
CA LEU A 89 2.32 19.84 18.93
C LEU A 89 2.95 18.94 20.02
N PRO A 90 2.13 18.50 21.00
CA PRO A 90 2.58 17.52 21.99
C PRO A 90 3.02 16.21 21.31
N SER A 91 4.03 15.54 21.85
CA SER A 91 4.52 14.25 21.32
C SER A 91 3.56 13.08 21.53
N ASP A 92 2.62 13.23 22.47
CA ASP A 92 1.54 12.29 22.80
C ASP A 92 0.26 12.54 21.95
N CYS A 93 0.35 13.37 20.92
CA CYS A 93 -0.78 13.64 20.05
C CYS A 93 -1.12 12.43 19.17
N SER A 94 -2.42 12.26 18.90
CA SER A 94 -2.94 11.38 17.84
C SER A 94 -3.17 12.18 16.58
N VAL A 95 -2.83 11.61 15.43
CA VAL A 95 -2.95 12.26 14.13
C VAL A 95 -3.82 11.41 13.20
N VAL A 96 -4.65 12.07 12.40
CA VAL A 96 -5.45 11.41 11.36
C VAL A 96 -4.90 11.79 9.99
N ASP A 97 -4.50 10.77 9.21
CA ASP A 97 -4.24 10.89 7.79
C ASP A 97 -5.50 10.51 7.02
N ALA A 98 -6.27 11.49 6.60
CA ALA A 98 -7.56 11.34 5.94
C ALA A 98 -7.45 10.84 4.47
N THR A 99 -6.23 10.68 3.94
CA THR A 99 -5.93 10.28 2.56
C THR A 99 -4.67 9.42 2.51
N ALA A 100 -4.68 8.33 3.25
CA ALA A 100 -3.48 7.54 3.56
C ALA A 100 -2.67 7.08 2.34
N GLY A 101 -3.34 6.74 1.22
CA GLY A 101 -2.67 6.36 -0.01
C GLY A 101 -1.68 5.20 0.19
N PHE A 102 -0.40 5.44 -0.09
CA PHE A 102 0.67 4.47 0.17
C PHE A 102 1.20 4.50 1.61
N GLY A 103 0.74 5.42 2.46
CA GLY A 103 1.16 5.55 3.86
C GLY A 103 2.53 6.23 4.05
N ARG A 104 3.05 6.91 3.04
CA ARG A 104 4.36 7.55 3.13
C ARG A 104 4.35 8.71 4.13
N ASP A 105 3.32 9.55 4.07
CA ASP A 105 3.17 10.69 4.98
C ASP A 105 2.88 10.20 6.40
N ALA A 106 2.09 9.13 6.55
CA ALA A 106 1.83 8.49 7.82
C ALA A 106 3.11 7.98 8.51
N LEU A 107 4.06 7.43 7.75
CA LEU A 107 5.35 7.03 8.29
C LEU A 107 6.11 8.21 8.91
N GLU A 108 6.11 9.37 8.24
CA GLU A 108 6.70 10.59 8.78
C GLU A 108 5.96 11.10 10.03
N LEU A 109 4.62 11.11 10.01
CA LEU A 109 3.79 11.50 11.15
C LEU A 109 4.05 10.65 12.38
N ALA A 110 4.24 9.33 12.22
CA ALA A 110 4.53 8.42 13.31
C ALA A 110 5.87 8.70 14.03
N THR A 111 6.78 9.46 13.41
CA THR A 111 8.04 9.86 14.06
C THR A 111 7.85 10.92 15.14
N VAL A 112 6.72 11.65 15.11
CA VAL A 112 6.46 12.82 15.97
C VAL A 112 5.11 12.75 16.71
N SER A 113 4.37 11.67 16.56
CA SER A 113 3.08 11.42 17.24
C SER A 113 3.09 10.07 17.94
N ASP A 114 2.13 9.89 18.85
CA ASP A 114 1.94 8.63 19.57
C ASP A 114 1.13 7.61 18.78
N SER A 115 0.15 8.07 18.01
CA SER A 115 -0.66 7.24 17.13
C SER A 115 -1.00 7.95 15.82
N VAL A 116 -1.22 7.16 14.75
CA VAL A 116 -1.66 7.66 13.44
C VAL A 116 -2.82 6.81 12.93
N VAL A 117 -3.99 7.41 12.77
CA VAL A 117 -5.14 6.79 12.12
C VAL A 117 -5.04 7.07 10.62
N LEU A 118 -5.04 6.01 9.81
CA LEU A 118 -4.94 6.06 8.37
C LEU A 118 -6.29 5.71 7.75
N ILE A 119 -6.88 6.64 7.01
CA ILE A 119 -8.15 6.42 6.32
C ILE A 119 -7.88 6.31 4.82
N GLU A 120 -8.27 5.17 4.24
CA GLU A 120 -8.17 4.95 2.79
C GLU A 120 -9.50 4.41 2.27
N ARG A 121 -10.07 5.12 1.31
CA ARG A 121 -11.37 4.79 0.71
C ARG A 121 -11.29 3.69 -0.33
N VAL A 122 -10.21 3.66 -1.11
CA VAL A 122 -10.05 2.75 -2.25
C VAL A 122 -9.65 1.36 -1.75
N PRO A 123 -10.49 0.30 -1.92
CA PRO A 123 -10.24 -1.01 -1.33
C PRO A 123 -8.89 -1.63 -1.70
N TRP A 124 -8.51 -1.58 -2.99
CA TRP A 124 -7.24 -2.15 -3.42
C TRP A 124 -6.03 -1.36 -2.90
N LEU A 125 -6.14 -0.03 -2.72
CA LEU A 125 -5.06 0.79 -2.18
C LEU A 125 -4.92 0.58 -0.67
N HIS A 126 -6.05 0.48 0.06
CA HIS A 126 -6.09 0.07 1.46
C HIS A 126 -5.39 -1.29 1.65
N TYR A 127 -5.71 -2.27 0.79
CA TYR A 127 -5.09 -3.60 0.85
C TYR A 127 -3.59 -3.57 0.54
N LEU A 128 -3.15 -2.75 -0.43
CA LEU A 128 -1.74 -2.54 -0.76
C LEU A 128 -0.97 -1.95 0.43
N LEU A 129 -1.57 -0.97 1.11
CA LEU A 129 -1.01 -0.36 2.31
C LEU A 129 -0.92 -1.36 3.47
N GLN A 130 -1.98 -2.14 3.71
CA GLN A 130 -2.01 -3.20 4.71
C GLN A 130 -0.92 -4.26 4.46
N ASP A 131 -0.73 -4.65 3.20
CA ASP A 131 0.32 -5.58 2.78
C ASP A 131 1.72 -5.02 3.10
N GLY A 132 1.96 -3.74 2.81
CA GLY A 132 3.21 -3.06 3.15
C GLY A 132 3.49 -3.03 4.65
N ILE A 133 2.49 -2.70 5.47
CA ILE A 133 2.58 -2.72 6.95
C ILE A 133 2.95 -4.13 7.43
N LYS A 134 2.21 -5.15 6.98
CA LYS A 134 2.40 -6.56 7.38
C LYS A 134 3.77 -7.11 7.00
N ASN A 135 4.33 -6.68 5.90
CA ASN A 135 5.62 -7.15 5.40
C ASN A 135 6.81 -6.31 5.86
N SER A 136 6.62 -5.34 6.76
CA SER A 136 7.71 -4.59 7.39
C SER A 136 8.50 -5.50 8.34
N THR A 137 9.82 -5.44 8.30
CA THR A 137 10.70 -6.34 9.07
C THR A 137 11.76 -5.63 9.90
N GLU A 138 12.13 -4.39 9.55
CA GLU A 138 13.13 -3.63 10.29
C GLU A 138 12.58 -3.11 11.61
N GLU A 139 13.31 -3.28 12.70
CA GLU A 139 12.89 -2.92 14.06
C GLU A 139 12.42 -1.46 14.17
N TYR A 140 13.18 -0.53 13.59
CA TYR A 140 12.78 0.88 13.57
C TYR A 140 11.48 1.11 12.82
N VAL A 141 11.30 0.48 11.66
CA VAL A 141 10.05 0.58 10.88
C VAL A 141 8.89 -0.04 11.64
N LEU A 142 9.10 -1.20 12.26
CA LEU A 142 8.10 -1.86 13.10
C LEU A 142 7.63 -0.97 14.25
N SER A 143 8.54 -0.23 14.90
CA SER A 143 8.19 0.72 15.95
C SER A 143 7.31 1.88 15.46
N LEU A 144 7.43 2.27 14.19
CA LEU A 144 6.59 3.31 13.59
C LEU A 144 5.24 2.77 13.14
N VAL A 145 5.24 1.66 12.39
CA VAL A 145 3.97 1.09 11.87
C VAL A 145 3.10 0.47 12.95
N SER A 146 3.66 0.14 14.12
CA SER A 146 2.87 -0.29 15.28
C SER A 146 1.96 0.80 15.85
N LYS A 147 2.20 2.06 15.48
CA LYS A 147 1.34 3.20 15.83
C LYS A 147 0.18 3.41 14.86
N PHE A 148 0.11 2.61 13.78
CA PHE A 148 -0.90 2.78 12.75
C PHE A 148 -2.20 2.05 13.11
N GLU A 149 -3.30 2.76 12.94
CA GLU A 149 -4.65 2.21 12.87
C GLU A 149 -5.17 2.44 11.45
N LEU A 150 -5.31 1.36 10.66
CA LEU A 150 -5.71 1.44 9.26
C LEU A 150 -7.20 1.16 9.11
N ILE A 151 -7.94 2.13 8.56
CA ILE A 151 -9.40 2.09 8.40
C ILE A 151 -9.75 2.22 6.91
N GLN A 152 -10.54 1.26 6.40
CA GLN A 152 -11.12 1.38 5.08
C GLN A 152 -12.45 2.15 5.17
N SER A 153 -12.41 3.44 4.90
CA SER A 153 -13.59 4.32 4.93
C SER A 153 -13.41 5.53 4.03
N ASP A 154 -14.51 6.22 3.73
CA ASP A 154 -14.44 7.59 3.24
C ASP A 154 -14.19 8.51 4.44
N ALA A 155 -13.18 9.38 4.35
CA ALA A 155 -12.84 10.29 5.44
C ALA A 155 -13.97 11.29 5.82
N ARG A 156 -14.97 11.44 4.95
CA ARG A 156 -16.17 12.23 5.23
C ARG A 156 -17.15 11.55 6.18
N ASP A 157 -17.02 10.23 6.33
CA ASP A 157 -17.86 9.39 7.19
C ASP A 157 -17.18 9.07 8.53
N PHE A 158 -15.94 9.55 8.72
CA PHE A 158 -15.13 9.42 9.92
C PHE A 158 -15.30 10.65 10.82
#